data_93901b5fd2c15001beead457ba7cbc7c
#
_entry.id   93901b5fd2c15001beead457ba7cbc7c
#
_cell.length_a   1.000
_cell.length_b   1.000
_cell.length_c   1.000
_cell.angle_alpha   90.00
_cell.angle_beta   90.00
_cell.angle_gamma   90.00
#
_symmetry.space_group_name_H-M   'P 1'
#
loop_
_entity.id
_entity.type
_entity.pdbx_description
1 polymer ?
#
loop_
_entity_poly.entity_id
_entity_poly.type
_entity_poly.pdbx_seq_one_letter_code
_entity_poly.pdbx_strand_id
1 'polypeptide(L)'
;MPATALPTALQETLRAAPLADALQAVLNHFECQAGTYHRMHDGALQLVVSLHIPPPVVSLIQQVPVGKGIAGLAAERREPVSLCNLQTDDSGQARPAAKVTGMEGSLAVPAISTDGTLQGVLGIAKASAYDWSDAEKAAVCTAAAILSSR
;
A
#
# COMPACT_ATOMS: atom_id res chain seq x y z
N MET A 1 -16.70 -16.74 -8.36
CA MET A 1 -15.27 -16.54 -8.14
C MET A 1 -15.05 -15.31 -7.28
N PRO A 2 -14.45 -15.46 -6.12
CA PRO A 2 -14.23 -14.28 -5.28
C PRO A 2 -13.30 -13.29 -5.98
N ALA A 3 -13.68 -12.03 -6.00
CA ALA A 3 -12.84 -10.96 -6.53
C ALA A 3 -11.53 -10.81 -5.74
N THR A 4 -11.44 -11.49 -4.59
CA THR A 4 -10.27 -11.48 -3.71
C THR A 4 -9.13 -12.36 -4.18
N ALA A 5 -9.41 -13.33 -5.07
CA ALA A 5 -8.38 -14.26 -5.49
C ALA A 5 -7.42 -13.58 -6.47
N LEU A 6 -6.13 -13.62 -6.15
CA LEU A 6 -5.11 -13.15 -7.06
C LEU A 6 -4.85 -14.21 -8.14
N PRO A 7 -4.80 -13.82 -9.43
CA PRO A 7 -4.44 -14.75 -10.49
C PRO A 7 -3.07 -15.38 -10.23
N THR A 8 -2.90 -16.64 -10.62
CA THR A 8 -1.63 -17.35 -10.44
C THR A 8 -0.47 -16.61 -11.09
N ALA A 9 -0.68 -16.08 -12.31
CA ALA A 9 0.35 -15.32 -13.00
C ALA A 9 0.81 -14.10 -12.21
N LEU A 10 -0.13 -13.38 -11.58
CA LEU A 10 0.21 -12.25 -10.73
C LEU A 10 1.00 -12.70 -9.50
N GLN A 11 0.57 -13.78 -8.84
CA GLN A 11 1.30 -14.31 -7.69
C GLN A 11 2.74 -14.67 -8.04
N GLU A 12 2.96 -15.29 -9.20
CA GLU A 12 4.30 -15.63 -9.67
C GLU A 12 5.16 -14.38 -9.91
N THR A 13 4.58 -13.36 -10.51
CA THR A 13 5.25 -12.06 -10.71
C THR A 13 5.64 -11.45 -9.35
N LEU A 14 4.74 -11.49 -8.38
CA LEU A 14 5.01 -10.95 -7.04
C LEU A 14 6.14 -11.68 -6.34
N ARG A 15 6.31 -12.98 -6.61
CA ARG A 15 7.38 -13.77 -6.00
C ARG A 15 8.73 -13.57 -6.63
N ALA A 16 8.79 -13.36 -7.94
CA ALA A 16 10.02 -13.50 -8.71
C ALA A 16 10.51 -12.23 -9.41
N ALA A 17 9.62 -11.33 -9.81
CA ALA A 17 10.01 -10.13 -10.55
C ALA A 17 10.72 -9.12 -9.65
N PRO A 18 11.55 -8.21 -10.23
CA PRO A 18 12.06 -7.08 -9.44
C PRO A 18 10.93 -6.34 -8.74
N LEU A 19 11.19 -5.79 -7.55
CA LEU A 19 10.14 -5.18 -6.73
C LEU A 19 9.36 -4.09 -7.45
N ALA A 20 10.03 -3.26 -8.24
CA ALA A 20 9.33 -2.21 -9.01
C ALA A 20 8.35 -2.83 -10.02
N ASP A 21 8.75 -3.89 -10.71
CA ASP A 21 7.89 -4.58 -11.68
C ASP A 21 6.74 -5.29 -10.97
N ALA A 22 7.02 -5.90 -9.82
CA ALA A 22 6.00 -6.54 -9.01
C ALA A 22 4.96 -5.52 -8.53
N LEU A 23 5.41 -4.37 -8.03
CA LEU A 23 4.51 -3.30 -7.62
C LEU A 23 3.67 -2.79 -8.79
N GLN A 24 4.29 -2.60 -9.96
CA GLN A 24 3.56 -2.17 -11.16
C GLN A 24 2.47 -3.18 -11.53
N ALA A 25 2.75 -4.48 -11.40
CA ALA A 25 1.77 -5.52 -11.68
C ALA A 25 0.57 -5.43 -10.72
N VAL A 26 0.81 -5.11 -9.45
CA VAL A 26 -0.27 -4.87 -8.47
C VAL A 26 -1.11 -3.68 -8.91
N LEU A 27 -0.47 -2.56 -9.26
CA LEU A 27 -1.17 -1.36 -9.70
C LEU A 27 -2.04 -1.65 -10.92
N ASN A 28 -1.50 -2.37 -11.90
CA ASN A 28 -2.25 -2.72 -13.11
C ASN A 28 -3.47 -3.58 -12.79
N HIS A 29 -3.30 -4.56 -11.92
CA HIS A 29 -4.39 -5.48 -11.57
C HIS A 29 -5.55 -4.76 -10.87
N PHE A 30 -5.26 -3.83 -9.99
CA PHE A 30 -6.27 -3.08 -9.25
C PHE A 30 -6.61 -1.74 -9.89
N GLU A 31 -6.08 -1.46 -11.08
CA GLU A 31 -6.32 -0.23 -11.83
C GLU A 31 -5.96 1.02 -11.01
N CYS A 32 -4.78 0.98 -10.40
CA CYS A 32 -4.24 2.08 -9.60
C CYS A 32 -3.16 2.84 -10.36
N GLN A 33 -2.98 4.11 -10.02
CA GLN A 33 -2.04 5.01 -10.69
C GLN A 33 -0.75 5.23 -9.90
N ALA A 34 -0.76 4.95 -8.62
CA ALA A 34 0.43 5.15 -7.77
C ALA A 34 0.50 4.10 -6.67
N GLY A 35 1.71 3.83 -6.20
CA GLY A 35 1.88 2.87 -5.13
C GLY A 35 3.23 2.98 -4.43
N THR A 36 3.28 2.41 -3.23
CA THR A 36 4.47 2.35 -2.40
C THR A 36 4.56 1.01 -1.69
N TYR A 37 5.77 0.56 -1.43
CA TYR A 37 6.00 -0.57 -0.54
C TYR A 37 7.06 -0.18 0.47
N HIS A 38 6.72 -0.31 1.75
CA HIS A 38 7.62 -0.06 2.88
C HIS A 38 7.86 -1.35 3.65
N ARG A 39 9.07 -1.49 4.21
CA ARG A 39 9.38 -2.58 5.15
C ARG A 39 9.61 -2.02 6.54
N MET A 40 9.21 -2.79 7.54
CA MET A 40 9.53 -2.46 8.92
C MET A 40 11.03 -2.64 9.16
N HIS A 41 11.64 -1.61 9.74
CA HIS A 41 13.04 -1.63 10.12
C HIS A 41 13.25 -0.69 11.31
N ASP A 42 13.80 -1.21 12.40
CA ASP A 42 14.07 -0.43 13.63
C ASP A 42 12.84 0.37 14.12
N GLY A 43 11.67 -0.27 14.08
CA GLY A 43 10.44 0.33 14.62
C GLY A 43 9.76 1.36 13.72
N ALA A 44 10.20 1.53 12.48
CA ALA A 44 9.58 2.44 11.52
C ALA A 44 9.48 1.78 10.14
N LEU A 45 8.65 2.35 9.28
CA LEU A 45 8.50 1.90 7.90
C LEU A 45 9.57 2.59 7.04
N GLN A 46 10.37 1.79 6.33
CA GLN A 46 11.38 2.28 5.40
C GLN A 46 10.92 2.03 3.98
N LEU A 47 10.96 3.07 3.15
CA LEU A 47 10.53 2.96 1.75
C LEU A 47 11.48 2.05 0.97
N VAL A 48 10.93 1.04 0.32
CA VAL A 48 11.68 0.11 -0.54
C VAL A 48 11.52 0.48 -2.01
N VAL A 49 10.28 0.73 -2.42
CA VAL A 49 9.96 1.09 -3.81
C VAL A 49 8.73 1.98 -3.85
N SER A 50 8.72 2.94 -4.76
CA SER A 50 7.56 3.78 -5.04
C SER A 50 7.40 3.92 -6.56
N LEU A 51 6.14 4.02 -7.01
CA LEU A 51 5.82 4.21 -8.42
C LEU A 51 4.85 5.39 -8.57
N HIS A 52 5.21 6.30 -9.47
CA HIS A 52 4.36 7.44 -9.85
C HIS A 52 4.04 8.37 -8.67
N ILE A 53 4.96 8.45 -7.71
CA ILE A 53 4.87 9.39 -6.59
C ILE A 53 5.78 10.57 -6.90
N PRO A 54 5.31 11.83 -6.74
CA PRO A 54 6.14 13.01 -7.01
C PRO A 54 7.42 13.00 -6.15
N PRO A 55 8.59 13.36 -6.72
CA PRO A 55 9.85 13.34 -5.98
C PRO A 55 9.84 14.04 -4.62
N PRO A 56 9.19 15.22 -4.46
CA PRO A 56 9.12 15.84 -3.12
C PRO A 56 8.41 14.97 -2.09
N VAL A 57 7.38 14.21 -2.51
CA VAL A 57 6.67 13.31 -1.62
C VAL A 57 7.55 12.10 -1.30
N VAL A 58 8.26 11.55 -2.28
CA VAL A 58 9.18 10.43 -2.07
C VAL A 58 10.18 10.76 -0.97
N SER A 59 10.72 11.98 -0.99
CA SER A 59 11.66 12.41 0.05
C SER A 59 11.05 12.41 1.44
N LEU A 60 9.75 12.75 1.53
CA LEU A 60 9.05 12.83 2.81
C LEU A 60 8.63 11.47 3.37
N ILE A 61 8.53 10.46 2.51
CA ILE A 61 8.04 9.12 2.90
C ILE A 61 9.14 8.06 2.95
N GLN A 62 10.41 8.46 2.89
CA GLN A 62 11.54 7.52 3.02
C GLN A 62 11.44 6.74 4.33
N GLN A 63 11.02 7.39 5.40
CA GLN A 63 10.77 6.77 6.67
C GLN A 63 9.42 7.25 7.19
N VAL A 64 8.53 6.31 7.51
CA VAL A 64 7.19 6.61 8.01
C VAL A 64 7.06 6.05 9.42
N PRO A 65 6.81 6.92 10.42
CA PRO A 65 6.56 6.44 11.78
C PRO A 65 5.27 5.65 11.87
N VAL A 66 5.28 4.60 12.68
CA VAL A 66 4.05 3.85 12.99
C VAL A 66 3.05 4.82 13.62
N GLY A 67 1.81 4.78 13.15
CA GLY A 67 0.74 5.67 13.60
C GLY A 67 0.58 6.97 12.82
N LYS A 68 1.44 7.24 11.85
CA LYS A 68 1.39 8.48 11.04
C LYS A 68 0.99 8.19 9.60
N GLY A 69 -0.02 8.91 9.09
CA GLY A 69 -0.57 8.69 7.75
C GLY A 69 -1.27 7.35 7.64
N ILE A 70 -1.84 7.06 6.46
CA ILE A 70 -2.58 5.79 6.30
C ILE A 70 -1.65 4.58 6.37
N ALA A 71 -0.42 4.68 5.86
CA ALA A 71 0.55 3.59 5.95
C ALA A 71 0.96 3.34 7.41
N GLY A 72 1.26 4.40 8.17
CA GLY A 72 1.60 4.27 9.58
C GLY A 72 0.45 3.76 10.42
N LEU A 73 -0.79 4.16 10.09
CA LEU A 73 -1.99 3.65 10.76
C LEU A 73 -2.23 2.18 10.45
N ALA A 74 -2.00 1.74 9.21
CA ALA A 74 -2.11 0.33 8.85
C ALA A 74 -1.11 -0.51 9.65
N ALA A 75 0.10 -0.01 9.84
CA ALA A 75 1.11 -0.67 10.66
C ALA A 75 0.68 -0.75 12.13
N GLU A 76 0.16 0.36 12.67
CA GLU A 76 -0.26 0.43 14.08
C GLU A 76 -1.47 -0.46 14.35
N ARG A 77 -2.49 -0.37 13.49
CA ARG A 77 -3.75 -1.11 13.67
C ARG A 77 -3.64 -2.56 13.23
N ARG A 78 -2.65 -2.89 12.42
CA ARG A 78 -2.45 -4.22 11.85
C ARG A 78 -3.65 -4.66 11.01
N GLU A 79 -4.25 -3.70 10.31
CA GLU A 79 -5.40 -3.93 9.43
C GLU A 79 -5.39 -2.90 8.28
N PRO A 80 -6.10 -3.17 7.18
CA PRO A 80 -6.20 -2.21 6.08
C PRO A 80 -6.79 -0.87 6.53
N VAL A 81 -6.21 0.21 6.00
CA VAL A 81 -6.71 1.57 6.20
C VAL A 81 -6.98 2.17 4.82
N SER A 82 -8.20 2.62 4.58
CA SER A 82 -8.59 3.19 3.30
C SER A 82 -9.25 4.56 3.46
N LEU A 83 -9.07 5.40 2.44
CA LEU A 83 -9.77 6.67 2.31
C LEU A 83 -10.38 6.74 0.92
N CYS A 84 -11.67 7.06 0.85
CA CYS A 84 -12.38 7.19 -0.42
C CYS A 84 -11.80 8.31 -1.27
N ASN A 85 -11.43 9.43 -0.63
CA ASN A 85 -10.83 10.56 -1.32
C ASN A 85 -9.85 11.31 -0.42
N LEU A 86 -8.54 11.16 -0.72
CA LEU A 86 -7.47 11.82 0.02
C LEU A 86 -7.58 13.35 -0.04
N GLN A 87 -8.06 13.89 -1.16
CA GLN A 87 -8.07 15.34 -1.38
C GLN A 87 -9.09 16.06 -0.52
N THR A 88 -10.21 15.39 -0.21
CA THR A 88 -11.30 15.97 0.58
C THR A 88 -11.36 15.44 2.01
N ASP A 89 -10.49 14.49 2.36
CA ASP A 89 -10.48 13.90 3.69
C ASP A 89 -10.09 14.92 4.75
N ASP A 90 -10.90 15.03 5.78
CA ASP A 90 -10.65 15.89 6.94
C ASP A 90 -10.56 15.10 8.25
N SER A 91 -10.50 13.77 8.16
CA SER A 91 -10.40 12.89 9.33
C SER A 91 -9.05 13.02 10.06
N GLY A 92 -8.03 13.55 9.38
CA GLY A 92 -6.68 13.62 9.92
C GLY A 92 -5.86 12.34 9.74
N GLN A 93 -6.42 11.30 9.13
CA GLN A 93 -5.69 10.05 8.89
C GLN A 93 -4.62 10.20 7.81
N ALA A 94 -4.88 10.99 6.77
CA ALA A 94 -3.89 11.25 5.73
C ALA A 94 -2.97 12.40 6.16
N ARG A 95 -1.66 12.24 5.91
CA ARG A 95 -0.70 13.33 6.12
C ARG A 95 -0.85 14.37 5.01
N PRO A 96 -0.50 15.64 5.27
CA PRO A 96 -0.55 16.68 4.23
C PRO A 96 0.21 16.30 2.96
N ALA A 97 1.33 15.59 3.07
CA ALA A 97 2.11 15.14 1.93
C ALA A 97 1.32 14.23 0.99
N ALA A 98 0.38 13.44 1.53
CA ALA A 98 -0.44 12.54 0.70
C ALA A 98 -1.30 13.30 -0.28
N LYS A 99 -1.74 14.51 0.07
CA LYS A 99 -2.58 15.34 -0.81
C LYS A 99 -1.80 15.89 -2.00
N VAL A 100 -0.49 16.04 -1.88
CA VAL A 100 0.38 16.50 -2.96
C VAL A 100 0.46 15.50 -4.10
N THR A 101 0.18 14.22 -3.84
CA THR A 101 0.21 13.17 -4.86
C THR A 101 -0.85 13.37 -5.95
N GLY A 102 -1.90 14.15 -5.68
CA GLY A 102 -3.04 14.29 -6.57
C GLY A 102 -3.94 13.06 -6.61
N MET A 103 -3.64 12.03 -5.84
CA MET A 103 -4.45 10.82 -5.79
C MET A 103 -5.68 11.02 -4.91
N GLU A 104 -6.73 10.22 -5.15
CA GLU A 104 -7.99 10.31 -4.41
C GLU A 104 -8.28 9.04 -3.63
N GLY A 105 -8.72 7.96 -4.27
CA GLY A 105 -8.98 6.69 -3.58
C GLY A 105 -7.69 6.02 -3.14
N SER A 106 -7.53 5.75 -1.85
CA SER A 106 -6.27 5.25 -1.31
C SER A 106 -6.49 4.09 -0.34
N LEU A 107 -5.55 3.13 -0.38
CA LEU A 107 -5.58 1.96 0.48
C LEU A 107 -4.16 1.62 0.92
N ALA A 108 -3.96 1.42 2.22
CA ALA A 108 -2.72 0.89 2.77
C ALA A 108 -3.04 -0.39 3.53
N VAL A 109 -2.29 -1.45 3.29
CA VAL A 109 -2.50 -2.74 3.95
C VAL A 109 -1.21 -3.24 4.61
N PRO A 110 -1.31 -3.83 5.81
CA PRO A 110 -0.14 -4.40 6.47
C PRO A 110 0.16 -5.79 5.91
N ALA A 111 1.45 -6.10 5.80
CA ALA A 111 1.92 -7.45 5.51
C ALA A 111 2.32 -8.10 6.83
N ILE A 112 1.56 -9.10 7.25
CA ILE A 112 1.77 -9.80 8.51
C ILE A 112 2.12 -11.24 8.21
N SER A 113 3.25 -11.72 8.73
CA SER A 113 3.68 -13.10 8.52
C SER A 113 2.82 -14.08 9.33
N THR A 114 2.98 -15.37 9.05
CA THR A 114 2.21 -16.42 9.73
C THR A 114 2.46 -16.46 11.23
N ASP A 115 3.63 -15.98 11.69
CA ASP A 115 3.95 -15.91 13.11
C ASP A 115 3.45 -14.60 13.77
N GLY A 116 2.73 -13.76 13.03
CA GLY A 116 2.18 -12.51 13.54
C GLY A 116 3.12 -11.31 13.45
N THR A 117 4.28 -11.43 12.84
CA THR A 117 5.22 -10.32 12.70
C THR A 117 4.78 -9.36 11.59
N LEU A 118 4.73 -8.08 11.90
CA LEU A 118 4.50 -7.04 10.89
C LEU A 118 5.77 -6.85 10.07
N GLN A 119 5.70 -7.16 8.78
CA GLN A 119 6.84 -7.10 7.87
C GLN A 119 6.92 -5.82 7.06
N GLY A 120 5.78 -5.22 6.74
CA GLY A 120 5.74 -4.01 5.94
C GLY A 120 4.33 -3.56 5.66
N VAL A 121 4.22 -2.54 4.78
CA VAL A 121 2.94 -1.98 4.36
C VAL A 121 2.98 -1.72 2.85
N LEU A 122 1.94 -2.16 2.16
CA LEU A 122 1.73 -1.89 0.75
C LEU A 122 0.66 -0.82 0.60
N GLY A 123 0.98 0.26 -0.09
CA GLY A 123 0.04 1.35 -0.38
C GLY A 123 -0.25 1.44 -1.87
N ILE A 124 -1.53 1.58 -2.22
CA ILE A 124 -1.96 1.79 -3.61
C ILE A 124 -3.00 2.90 -3.66
N ALA A 125 -3.05 3.63 -4.77
CA ALA A 125 -3.94 4.77 -4.90
C ALA A 125 -4.45 4.95 -6.32
N LYS A 126 -5.68 5.43 -6.42
CA LYS A 126 -6.34 5.76 -7.69
C LYS A 126 -6.45 7.27 -7.86
N ALA A 127 -6.43 7.73 -9.10
CA ALA A 127 -6.61 9.14 -9.42
C ALA A 127 -8.06 9.62 -9.25
N SER A 128 -8.99 8.70 -8.97
CA SER A 128 -10.39 9.02 -8.72
C SER A 128 -10.83 8.53 -7.35
N ALA A 129 -11.89 9.12 -6.80
CA ALA A 129 -12.48 8.67 -5.56
C ALA A 129 -12.91 7.20 -5.70
N TYR A 130 -12.64 6.39 -4.69
CA TYR A 130 -12.92 4.97 -4.76
C TYR A 130 -13.18 4.37 -3.38
N ASP A 131 -14.22 3.58 -3.29
CA ASP A 131 -14.63 2.91 -2.07
C ASP A 131 -14.18 1.45 -2.13
N TRP A 132 -13.08 1.13 -1.45
CA TRP A 132 -12.49 -0.20 -1.48
C TRP A 132 -13.39 -1.22 -0.78
N SER A 133 -13.72 -2.31 -1.48
CA SER A 133 -14.50 -3.39 -0.88
C SER A 133 -13.62 -4.24 0.07
N ASP A 134 -14.26 -4.96 0.98
CA ASP A 134 -13.55 -5.88 1.86
C ASP A 134 -12.82 -6.96 1.06
N ALA A 135 -13.42 -7.41 -0.04
CA ALA A 135 -12.82 -8.37 -0.95
C ALA A 135 -11.52 -7.84 -1.56
N GLU A 136 -11.53 -6.60 -2.01
CA GLU A 136 -10.34 -5.96 -2.58
C GLU A 136 -9.25 -5.78 -1.51
N LYS A 137 -9.62 -5.33 -0.32
CA LYS A 137 -8.68 -5.18 0.80
C LYS A 137 -7.99 -6.50 1.13
N ALA A 138 -8.74 -7.60 1.15
CA ALA A 138 -8.19 -8.94 1.39
C ALA A 138 -7.21 -9.36 0.29
N ALA A 139 -7.56 -9.10 -0.98
CA ALA A 139 -6.68 -9.41 -2.11
C ALA A 139 -5.38 -8.62 -2.05
N VAL A 140 -5.44 -7.35 -1.71
CA VAL A 140 -4.26 -6.50 -1.58
C VAL A 140 -3.40 -6.96 -0.39
N CYS A 141 -4.01 -7.40 0.70
CA CYS A 141 -3.28 -8.00 1.83
C CYS A 141 -2.50 -9.25 1.39
N THR A 142 -3.10 -10.09 0.55
CA THR A 142 -2.42 -11.25 -0.01
C THR A 142 -1.21 -10.84 -0.83
N ALA A 143 -1.36 -9.82 -1.68
CA ALA A 143 -0.25 -9.29 -2.47
C ALA A 143 0.88 -8.77 -1.56
N ALA A 144 0.53 -8.04 -0.52
CA ALA A 144 1.51 -7.51 0.44
C ALA A 144 2.29 -8.63 1.14
N ALA A 145 1.59 -9.69 1.53
CA ALA A 145 2.21 -10.85 2.18
C ALA A 145 3.21 -11.54 1.25
N ILE A 146 2.86 -11.70 -0.02
CA ILE A 146 3.76 -12.31 -1.01
C ILE A 146 5.01 -11.45 -1.20
N LEU A 147 4.85 -10.13 -1.38
CA LEU A 147 5.98 -9.21 -1.54
C LEU A 147 6.91 -9.26 -0.33
N SER A 148 6.35 -9.35 0.85
CA SER A 148 7.13 -9.32 2.11
C SER A 148 7.80 -10.65 2.43
N SER A 149 7.37 -11.73 1.82
CA SER A 149 7.94 -13.06 2.06
C SER A 149 9.17 -13.37 1.20
N ARG A 150 9.54 -12.50 0.26
CA ARG A 150 10.65 -12.74 -0.64
C ARG A 150 11.99 -12.33 -0.03
#